data_7a1f71d222ba3df9c73096a701049d2c
#
_entry.id   7a1f71d222ba3df9c73096a701049d2c
#
_cell.length_a   1.000
_cell.length_b   1.000
_cell.length_c   1.000
_cell.angle_alpha   90.00
_cell.angle_beta   90.00
_cell.angle_gamma   90.00
#
_symmetry.space_group_name_H-M   'P 1'
#
loop_
_entity.id
_entity.type
_entity.pdbx_description
1 polymer ?
#
loop_
_entity_poly.entity_id
_entity_poly.type
_entity_poly.pdbx_seq_one_letter_code
_entity_poly.pdbx_strand_id
1 'polypeptide(L)'
;MKRRMKSVTAINALVGLVATTSLIALAPTSHAATSAPGKSCAPSALGVQASYKDAKEGQQTLTCGRIGKKYLWVITKVTIPANLDSKYIKITGDTSTGAVLGKPKGQPPTSLFSADIVIGGGATVAAGASVTVHYTLMAWSTGKIVESSWTSGQPASFPLSGVIKGWQEGIPGMREGGRRLLIVPPALGYGATATGPIAANETLIFVVDLIKAG
;
A
#
# COMPACT_ATOMS: atom_id res chain seq x y z
N MET A 1 -63.34 -54.11 -3.42
CA MET A 1 -63.32 -53.93 -1.94
C MET A 1 -62.67 -52.60 -1.54
N LYS A 2 -63.48 -51.77 -0.90
CA LYS A 2 -63.12 -50.43 -0.39
C LYS A 2 -62.17 -50.53 0.77
N ARG A 3 -61.10 -49.66 0.86
CA ARG A 3 -60.60 -49.13 2.12
C ARG A 3 -59.86 -47.78 1.89
N ARG A 4 -60.52 -46.82 2.27
CA ARG A 4 -60.38 -45.53 2.97
C ARG A 4 -58.98 -45.05 3.22
N MET A 5 -58.81 -43.81 2.71
CA MET A 5 -57.87 -42.80 3.09
C MET A 5 -57.85 -42.53 4.61
N LYS A 6 -56.70 -42.37 5.16
CA LYS A 6 -56.52 -41.58 6.39
C LYS A 6 -55.63 -40.39 6.10
N SER A 7 -56.22 -39.27 6.27
CA SER A 7 -55.60 -37.93 6.30
C SER A 7 -54.58 -37.86 7.40
N VAL A 8 -53.37 -37.39 7.09
CA VAL A 8 -52.39 -36.95 8.08
C VAL A 8 -52.18 -35.47 7.86
N THR A 9 -52.56 -34.72 8.86
CA THR A 9 -52.51 -33.27 9.01
C THR A 9 -51.05 -32.76 8.89
N ALA A 10 -50.81 -31.89 7.91
CA ALA A 10 -49.55 -31.20 7.79
C ALA A 10 -49.47 -30.08 8.85
N ILE A 11 -48.46 -30.17 9.71
CA ILE A 11 -48.10 -29.10 10.61
C ILE A 11 -47.29 -28.08 9.83
N ASN A 12 -47.86 -26.90 9.61
CA ASN A 12 -47.17 -25.73 9.08
C ASN A 12 -46.10 -25.26 10.07
N ALA A 13 -44.85 -25.59 9.79
CA ALA A 13 -43.70 -24.88 10.38
C ALA A 13 -43.47 -23.62 9.55
N LEU A 14 -43.85 -22.50 10.11
CA LEU A 14 -43.56 -21.16 9.58
C LEU A 14 -42.07 -20.89 9.79
N VAL A 15 -41.25 -21.21 8.79
CA VAL A 15 -39.86 -20.77 8.74
C VAL A 15 -39.88 -19.30 8.30
N GLY A 16 -39.70 -18.42 9.26
CA GLY A 16 -39.52 -17.00 9.02
C GLY A 16 -38.28 -16.75 8.16
N LEU A 17 -38.54 -16.42 6.89
CA LEU A 17 -37.52 -15.91 5.99
C LEU A 17 -37.16 -14.51 6.44
N VAL A 18 -36.08 -14.39 7.24
CA VAL A 18 -35.48 -13.08 7.50
C VAL A 18 -34.80 -12.65 6.20
N ALA A 19 -35.52 -11.90 5.41
CA ALA A 19 -34.95 -11.18 4.28
C ALA A 19 -34.01 -10.11 4.86
N THR A 20 -32.72 -10.42 4.91
CA THR A 20 -31.69 -9.41 5.05
C THR A 20 -31.67 -8.59 3.78
N THR A 21 -32.47 -7.55 3.72
CA THR A 21 -32.33 -6.50 2.74
C THR A 21 -30.99 -5.83 2.98
N SER A 22 -29.97 -6.29 2.25
CA SER A 22 -28.76 -5.49 2.05
C SER A 22 -29.19 -4.22 1.36
N LEU A 23 -29.40 -3.18 2.11
CA LEU A 23 -29.45 -1.82 1.61
C LEU A 23 -28.08 -1.53 1.00
N ILE A 24 -27.93 -1.83 -0.30
CA ILE A 24 -26.91 -1.20 -1.11
C ILE A 24 -27.33 0.26 -1.14
N ALA A 25 -26.79 1.05 -0.23
CA ALA A 25 -26.89 2.49 -0.31
C ALA A 25 -26.18 2.90 -1.60
N LEU A 26 -26.96 3.11 -2.65
CA LEU A 26 -26.53 3.86 -3.83
C LEU A 26 -26.07 5.22 -3.31
N ALA A 27 -24.77 5.38 -3.16
CA ALA A 27 -24.18 6.67 -2.84
C ALA A 27 -24.63 7.67 -3.92
N PRO A 28 -25.18 8.81 -3.53
CA PRO A 28 -25.58 9.81 -4.51
C PRO A 28 -24.34 10.28 -5.26
N THR A 29 -24.33 10.05 -6.55
CA THR A 29 -23.23 10.34 -7.48
C THR A 29 -22.90 11.84 -7.64
N SER A 30 -23.59 12.73 -6.93
CA SER A 30 -23.45 14.19 -7.09
C SER A 30 -22.39 14.85 -6.19
N HIS A 31 -21.76 14.13 -5.25
CA HIS A 31 -20.79 14.75 -4.33
C HIS A 31 -19.32 14.63 -4.78
N ALA A 32 -19.04 13.85 -5.81
CA ALA A 32 -17.66 13.58 -6.25
C ALA A 32 -16.93 14.81 -6.84
N ALA A 33 -17.67 15.75 -7.41
CA ALA A 33 -17.09 16.92 -8.09
C ALA A 33 -16.62 18.05 -7.14
N THR A 34 -17.04 18.03 -5.87
CA THR A 34 -16.72 19.09 -4.89
C THR A 34 -15.92 18.59 -3.68
N SER A 35 -15.69 17.29 -3.58
CA SER A 35 -14.95 16.69 -2.46
C SER A 35 -13.45 16.84 -2.68
N ALA A 36 -12.80 17.68 -1.88
CA ALA A 36 -11.35 17.83 -1.88
C ALA A 36 -10.85 17.98 -0.43
N PRO A 37 -9.62 17.60 -0.12
CA PRO A 37 -9.06 17.71 1.22
C PRO A 37 -9.19 19.14 1.76
N GLY A 38 -9.67 19.27 3.00
CA GLY A 38 -9.87 20.56 3.67
C GLY A 38 -11.09 21.39 3.21
N LYS A 39 -11.82 20.97 2.16
CA LYS A 39 -13.08 21.63 1.76
C LYS A 39 -14.21 21.24 2.69
N SER A 40 -15.19 22.15 2.84
CA SER A 40 -16.36 21.90 3.67
C SER A 40 -17.22 20.78 3.11
N CYS A 41 -17.77 19.95 3.99
CA CYS A 41 -18.82 18.98 3.68
C CYS A 41 -20.07 19.32 4.50
N ALA A 42 -21.24 18.85 4.05
CA ALA A 42 -22.48 19.06 4.78
C ALA A 42 -22.48 18.25 6.11
N PRO A 43 -23.10 18.75 7.19
CA PRO A 43 -23.25 17.97 8.43
C PRO A 43 -23.93 16.62 8.22
N SER A 44 -24.88 16.55 7.29
CA SER A 44 -25.57 15.32 6.88
C SER A 44 -24.65 14.29 6.18
N ALA A 45 -23.47 14.72 5.74
CA ALA A 45 -22.48 13.86 5.11
C ALA A 45 -21.43 13.31 6.12
N LEU A 46 -21.61 13.51 7.42
CA LEU A 46 -20.69 12.99 8.43
C LEU A 46 -20.51 11.47 8.28
N GLY A 47 -19.26 11.02 8.13
CA GLY A 47 -18.93 9.62 7.88
C GLY A 47 -19.06 9.17 6.40
N VAL A 48 -19.64 9.99 5.53
CA VAL A 48 -19.71 9.68 4.08
C VAL A 48 -18.31 9.71 3.51
N GLN A 49 -18.00 8.72 2.67
CA GLN A 49 -16.74 8.63 1.94
C GLN A 49 -16.90 9.13 0.51
N ALA A 50 -15.85 9.77 0.02
CA ALA A 50 -15.75 10.21 -1.37
C ALA A 50 -14.37 9.89 -1.91
N SER A 51 -14.30 9.66 -3.21
CA SER A 51 -13.02 9.49 -3.91
C SER A 51 -12.53 10.83 -4.44
N TYR A 52 -11.26 11.12 -4.25
CA TYR A 52 -10.57 12.28 -4.79
C TYR A 52 -9.30 11.83 -5.49
N LYS A 53 -9.06 12.33 -6.70
CA LYS A 53 -7.85 12.05 -7.45
C LYS A 53 -6.96 13.28 -7.44
N ASP A 54 -5.86 13.20 -6.72
CA ASP A 54 -4.80 14.21 -6.78
C ASP A 54 -3.86 13.93 -7.94
N ALA A 55 -3.38 14.98 -8.62
CA ALA A 55 -2.49 14.85 -9.77
C ALA A 55 -1.10 14.30 -9.39
N LYS A 56 -0.66 14.53 -8.15
CA LYS A 56 0.66 14.13 -7.63
C LYS A 56 0.56 12.94 -6.68
N GLU A 57 -0.49 12.88 -5.86
CA GLU A 57 -0.64 11.92 -4.77
C GLU A 57 -1.60 10.76 -5.09
N GLY A 58 -2.22 10.74 -6.28
CA GLY A 58 -3.07 9.65 -6.76
C GLY A 58 -4.49 9.64 -6.16
N GLN A 59 -5.07 8.43 -6.07
CA GLN A 59 -6.45 8.24 -5.59
C GLN A 59 -6.49 8.30 -4.06
N GLN A 60 -7.30 9.22 -3.51
CA GLN A 60 -7.50 9.39 -2.08
C GLN A 60 -8.94 9.06 -1.69
N THR A 61 -9.14 8.44 -0.55
CA THR A 61 -10.45 8.33 0.09
C THR A 61 -10.57 9.45 1.11
N LEU A 62 -11.56 10.28 0.93
CA LEU A 62 -11.92 11.34 1.86
C LEU A 62 -13.10 10.87 2.69
N THR A 63 -13.12 11.19 3.97
CA THR A 63 -14.29 11.02 4.84
C THR A 63 -14.69 12.37 5.37
N CYS A 64 -15.99 12.70 5.31
CA CYS A 64 -16.49 13.90 5.95
C CYS A 64 -16.36 13.75 7.47
N GLY A 65 -15.50 14.55 8.08
CA GLY A 65 -15.22 14.53 9.52
C GLY A 65 -15.56 15.87 10.17
N ARG A 66 -15.90 15.85 11.48
CA ARG A 66 -16.08 17.05 12.28
C ARG A 66 -14.76 17.46 12.91
N ILE A 67 -14.29 18.67 12.60
CA ILE A 67 -13.09 19.28 13.20
C ILE A 67 -13.51 20.57 13.91
N GLY A 68 -13.60 20.53 15.23
CA GLY A 68 -14.15 21.62 16.01
C GLY A 68 -15.61 21.90 15.65
N LYS A 69 -15.90 23.13 15.17
CA LYS A 69 -17.24 23.55 14.73
C LYS A 69 -17.48 23.38 13.23
N LYS A 70 -16.51 22.84 12.47
CA LYS A 70 -16.59 22.71 11.00
C LYS A 70 -16.69 21.25 10.60
N TYR A 71 -17.33 20.99 9.46
CA TYR A 71 -17.36 19.70 8.79
C TYR A 71 -16.49 19.81 7.54
N LEU A 72 -15.45 18.98 7.47
CA LEU A 72 -14.44 19.04 6.41
C LEU A 72 -14.20 17.64 5.82
N TRP A 73 -13.87 17.60 4.54
CA TRP A 73 -13.34 16.40 3.91
C TRP A 73 -11.93 16.14 4.40
N VAL A 74 -11.75 15.03 5.12
CA VAL A 74 -10.45 14.59 5.70
C VAL A 74 -9.98 13.36 4.93
N ILE A 75 -8.70 13.33 4.56
CA ILE A 75 -8.10 12.15 3.97
C ILE A 75 -8.03 11.08 5.07
N THR A 76 -8.78 9.99 4.89
CA THR A 76 -8.80 8.87 5.84
C THR A 76 -8.11 7.63 5.30
N LYS A 77 -7.98 7.52 3.99
CA LYS A 77 -7.22 6.47 3.33
C LYS A 77 -6.68 7.00 2.01
N VAL A 78 -5.39 6.86 1.84
CA VAL A 78 -4.75 7.05 0.53
C VAL A 78 -4.62 5.67 -0.07
N THR A 79 -5.48 5.36 -1.04
CA THR A 79 -5.30 4.17 -1.87
C THR A 79 -4.64 4.63 -3.15
N ILE A 80 -3.34 4.68 -3.15
CA ILE A 80 -2.59 4.95 -4.37
C ILE A 80 -2.32 3.59 -4.98
N PRO A 81 -2.74 3.35 -6.24
CA PRO A 81 -2.19 2.25 -6.99
C PRO A 81 -0.68 2.47 -7.00
N ALA A 82 0.03 1.73 -6.19
CA ALA A 82 1.48 1.79 -6.08
C ALA A 82 2.08 1.03 -7.26
N ASN A 83 1.68 1.42 -8.47
CA ASN A 83 2.12 0.80 -9.71
C ASN A 83 3.22 1.64 -10.35
N LEU A 84 4.31 1.00 -10.68
CA LEU A 84 5.40 1.56 -11.45
C LEU A 84 5.74 0.60 -12.58
N ASP A 85 5.72 1.08 -13.82
CA ASP A 85 6.33 0.37 -14.95
C ASP A 85 7.56 1.15 -15.40
N SER A 86 8.70 0.78 -14.86
CA SER A 86 9.98 1.37 -15.23
C SER A 86 10.65 0.54 -16.33
N LYS A 87 11.71 1.11 -16.94
CA LYS A 87 12.54 0.37 -17.89
C LYS A 87 13.22 -0.85 -17.26
N TYR A 88 13.30 -0.90 -15.93
CA TYR A 88 14.00 -1.94 -15.20
C TYR A 88 13.09 -3.01 -14.62
N ILE A 89 11.91 -2.62 -14.13
CA ILE A 89 11.01 -3.55 -13.44
C ILE A 89 9.59 -2.96 -13.40
N LYS A 90 8.60 -3.86 -13.45
CA LYS A 90 7.20 -3.52 -13.18
C LYS A 90 6.89 -3.85 -11.73
N ILE A 91 6.27 -2.91 -11.02
CA ILE A 91 5.81 -3.07 -9.64
C ILE A 91 4.32 -2.81 -9.62
N THR A 92 3.59 -3.64 -8.89
CA THR A 92 2.14 -3.51 -8.68
C THR A 92 1.79 -3.72 -7.21
N GLY A 93 0.56 -3.40 -6.84
CA GLY A 93 0.06 -3.50 -5.48
C GLY A 93 -0.34 -2.13 -4.92
N ASP A 94 -0.67 -2.08 -3.65
CA ASP A 94 -0.96 -0.88 -2.90
C ASP A 94 -0.10 -0.80 -1.64
N THR A 95 -0.14 0.34 -0.92
CA THR A 95 0.69 0.53 0.27
C THR A 95 0.18 -0.19 1.51
N SER A 96 -0.96 -0.87 1.44
CA SER A 96 -1.51 -1.69 2.54
C SER A 96 -1.10 -3.15 2.46
N THR A 97 -0.47 -3.53 1.37
CA THR A 97 0.03 -4.88 1.10
C THR A 97 1.47 -4.81 0.57
N GLY A 98 2.19 -5.91 0.66
CA GLY A 98 3.52 -6.00 0.06
C GLY A 98 3.49 -5.73 -1.44
N ALA A 99 4.51 -5.06 -1.95
CA ALA A 99 4.65 -4.83 -3.38
C ALA A 99 4.84 -6.15 -4.13
N VAL A 100 4.17 -6.29 -5.26
CA VAL A 100 4.38 -7.39 -6.20
C VAL A 100 5.38 -6.94 -7.25
N LEU A 101 6.55 -7.56 -7.25
CA LEU A 101 7.63 -7.27 -8.15
C LEU A 101 7.59 -8.21 -9.36
N GLY A 102 7.59 -7.65 -10.56
CA GLY A 102 7.78 -8.40 -11.80
C GLY A 102 9.22 -8.87 -11.98
N LYS A 103 9.52 -9.50 -13.10
CA LYS A 103 10.91 -9.86 -13.44
C LYS A 103 11.71 -8.61 -13.79
N PRO A 104 13.01 -8.54 -13.39
CA PRO A 104 13.91 -7.50 -13.86
C PRO A 104 14.07 -7.52 -15.39
N LYS A 105 14.27 -6.35 -16.00
CA LYS A 105 14.35 -6.18 -17.46
C LYS A 105 15.71 -5.55 -17.82
N GLY A 106 16.32 -6.04 -18.89
CA GLY A 106 17.54 -5.45 -19.46
C GLY A 106 18.75 -5.59 -18.55
N GLN A 107 19.67 -4.64 -18.63
CA GLN A 107 20.85 -4.58 -17.77
C GLN A 107 20.57 -3.75 -16.50
N PRO A 108 21.12 -4.15 -15.35
CA PRO A 108 20.98 -3.36 -14.13
C PRO A 108 21.67 -1.99 -14.27
N PRO A 109 21.21 -0.96 -13.56
CA PRO A 109 21.92 0.31 -13.52
C PRO A 109 23.26 0.17 -12.78
N THR A 110 24.25 0.90 -13.24
CA THR A 110 25.59 0.94 -12.61
C THR A 110 25.70 1.95 -11.46
N SER A 111 24.71 2.82 -11.31
CA SER A 111 24.54 3.76 -10.19
C SER A 111 23.21 3.52 -9.48
N LEU A 112 23.08 4.07 -8.28
CA LEU A 112 21.82 3.99 -7.55
C LEU A 112 20.66 4.55 -8.40
N PHE A 113 19.64 3.73 -8.60
CA PHE A 113 18.38 4.18 -9.18
C PHE A 113 17.34 4.28 -8.07
N SER A 114 16.68 5.44 -8.00
CA SER A 114 15.62 5.72 -7.03
C SER A 114 14.40 6.29 -7.74
N ALA A 115 13.21 5.78 -7.42
CA ALA A 115 11.96 6.29 -7.97
C ALA A 115 10.85 6.19 -6.93
N ASP A 116 10.20 7.31 -6.63
CA ASP A 116 9.01 7.31 -5.79
C ASP A 116 7.85 6.69 -6.56
N ILE A 117 7.27 5.64 -5.99
CA ILE A 117 6.05 5.00 -6.49
C ILE A 117 4.85 5.72 -5.86
N VAL A 118 5.01 6.07 -4.57
CA VAL A 118 4.05 6.82 -3.78
C VAL A 118 4.81 7.86 -2.97
N ILE A 119 4.40 9.11 -3.06
CA ILE A 119 4.91 10.18 -2.21
C ILE A 119 4.01 10.24 -0.97
N GLY A 120 4.58 10.00 0.21
CA GLY A 120 3.86 10.09 1.48
C GLY A 120 3.53 11.52 1.88
N GLY A 121 2.58 11.66 2.79
CA GLY A 121 2.14 12.96 3.32
C GLY A 121 2.75 13.32 4.68
N GLY A 122 3.46 12.39 5.34
CA GLY A 122 3.98 12.57 6.70
C GLY A 122 5.36 13.22 6.78
N ALA A 123 6.07 12.98 7.88
CA ALA A 123 7.40 13.51 8.15
C ALA A 123 8.42 13.03 7.11
N THR A 124 9.41 13.87 6.82
CA THR A 124 10.48 13.57 5.86
C THR A 124 11.68 12.96 6.57
N VAL A 125 12.24 11.90 6.00
CA VAL A 125 13.46 11.27 6.51
C VAL A 125 14.66 12.17 6.28
N ALA A 126 15.36 12.50 7.37
CA ALA A 126 16.65 13.16 7.31
C ALA A 126 17.78 12.16 7.05
N ALA A 127 18.92 12.65 6.55
CA ALA A 127 20.12 11.83 6.43
C ALA A 127 20.56 11.31 7.82
N GLY A 128 20.91 10.01 7.91
CA GLY A 128 21.36 9.38 9.15
C GLY A 128 20.26 9.11 10.18
N ALA A 129 18.99 9.46 9.91
CA ALA A 129 17.87 9.18 10.79
C ALA A 129 17.63 7.67 10.96
N SER A 130 16.87 7.30 11.97
CA SER A 130 16.26 5.95 12.05
C SER A 130 14.99 5.91 11.22
N VAL A 131 14.65 4.76 10.68
CA VAL A 131 13.42 4.56 9.92
C VAL A 131 12.72 3.27 10.35
N THR A 132 11.39 3.28 10.36
CA THR A 132 10.58 2.07 10.46
C THR A 132 9.92 1.84 9.11
N VAL A 133 10.13 0.68 8.52
CA VAL A 133 9.71 0.38 7.15
C VAL A 133 9.15 -1.03 7.03
N HIS A 134 8.24 -1.21 6.07
CA HIS A 134 8.15 -2.49 5.38
C HIS A 134 9.04 -2.46 4.15
N TYR A 135 9.57 -3.61 3.76
CA TYR A 135 10.37 -3.72 2.53
C TYR A 135 10.26 -5.09 1.90
N THR A 136 10.56 -5.13 0.62
CA THR A 136 10.75 -6.35 -0.16
C THR A 136 12.06 -6.23 -0.91
N LEU A 137 12.95 -7.22 -0.73
CA LEU A 137 14.24 -7.35 -1.41
C LEU A 137 14.17 -8.45 -2.45
N MET A 138 14.58 -8.13 -3.66
CA MET A 138 14.74 -9.07 -4.77
C MET A 138 16.17 -9.01 -5.30
N ALA A 139 16.75 -10.18 -5.63
CA ALA A 139 18.01 -10.28 -6.36
C ALA A 139 17.77 -10.06 -7.85
N TRP A 140 18.52 -9.18 -8.49
CA TRP A 140 18.37 -8.87 -9.92
C TRP A 140 18.63 -10.10 -10.80
N SER A 141 19.75 -10.80 -10.54
CA SER A 141 20.22 -11.91 -11.38
C SER A 141 19.22 -13.07 -11.49
N THR A 142 18.49 -13.32 -10.42
CA THR A 142 17.54 -14.44 -10.35
C THR A 142 16.08 -14.01 -10.47
N GLY A 143 15.78 -12.74 -10.21
CA GLY A 143 14.40 -12.24 -10.10
C GLY A 143 13.63 -12.87 -8.95
N LYS A 144 14.30 -13.42 -7.93
CA LYS A 144 13.67 -14.04 -6.75
C LYS A 144 13.65 -13.07 -5.58
N ILE A 145 12.57 -13.10 -4.83
CA ILE A 145 12.52 -12.43 -3.52
C ILE A 145 13.49 -13.12 -2.58
N VAL A 146 14.39 -12.33 -2.01
CA VAL A 146 15.39 -12.78 -1.04
C VAL A 146 14.85 -12.62 0.37
N GLU A 147 14.16 -11.50 0.62
CA GLU A 147 13.63 -11.17 1.92
C GLU A 147 12.43 -10.21 1.79
N SER A 148 11.48 -10.31 2.73
CA SER A 148 10.37 -9.37 2.83
C SER A 148 9.84 -9.32 4.25
N SER A 149 9.77 -8.13 4.84
CA SER A 149 9.16 -7.90 6.14
C SER A 149 7.64 -8.14 6.14
N TRP A 150 7.03 -8.11 4.96
CA TRP A 150 5.62 -8.42 4.79
C TRP A 150 5.29 -9.89 5.10
N THR A 151 6.26 -10.78 4.98
CA THR A 151 6.09 -12.21 5.30
C THR A 151 5.83 -12.43 6.79
N SER A 152 6.49 -11.64 7.65
CA SER A 152 6.25 -11.67 9.10
C SER A 152 5.09 -10.79 9.53
N GLY A 153 4.59 -9.92 8.64
CA GLY A 153 3.57 -8.92 8.94
C GLY A 153 4.05 -7.80 9.88
N GLN A 154 5.36 -7.77 10.21
CA GLN A 154 5.92 -6.78 11.12
C GLN A 154 6.92 -5.87 10.38
N PRO A 155 6.78 -4.54 10.53
CA PRO A 155 7.78 -3.61 10.00
C PRO A 155 9.09 -3.74 10.78
N ALA A 156 10.19 -3.40 10.12
CA ALA A 156 11.53 -3.41 10.70
C ALA A 156 12.03 -1.99 10.90
N SER A 157 12.81 -1.77 11.96
CA SER A 157 13.40 -0.46 12.28
C SER A 157 14.91 -0.52 12.12
N PHE A 158 15.47 0.48 11.44
CA PHE A 158 16.90 0.57 11.15
C PHE A 158 17.42 2.00 11.36
N PRO A 159 18.58 2.18 12.04
CA PRO A 159 19.34 3.40 11.88
C PRO A 159 19.98 3.40 10.49
N LEU A 160 19.79 4.45 9.70
CA LEU A 160 20.35 4.51 8.34
C LEU A 160 21.88 4.45 8.32
N SER A 161 22.55 4.82 9.41
CA SER A 161 24.00 4.65 9.55
C SER A 161 24.47 3.21 9.60
N GLY A 162 23.59 2.27 9.93
CA GLY A 162 23.88 0.83 10.08
C GLY A 162 23.49 -0.03 8.89
N VAL A 163 22.94 0.54 7.81
CA VAL A 163 22.51 -0.23 6.63
C VAL A 163 23.43 0.00 5.43
N ILE A 164 23.20 -0.71 4.33
CA ILE A 164 23.99 -0.57 3.10
C ILE A 164 23.94 0.85 2.54
N LYS A 165 25.00 1.29 1.84
CA LYS A 165 25.11 2.66 1.29
C LYS A 165 23.94 3.04 0.41
N GLY A 166 23.42 2.11 -0.39
CA GLY A 166 22.26 2.35 -1.23
C GLY A 166 21.00 2.79 -0.45
N TRP A 167 20.83 2.35 0.78
CA TRP A 167 19.76 2.82 1.66
C TRP A 167 20.11 4.16 2.32
N GLN A 168 21.37 4.33 2.74
CA GLN A 168 21.83 5.61 3.30
C GLN A 168 21.64 6.78 2.34
N GLU A 169 21.82 6.53 1.05
CA GLU A 169 21.68 7.54 -0.02
C GLU A 169 20.25 7.61 -0.57
N GLY A 170 19.56 6.47 -0.66
CA GLY A 170 18.29 6.35 -1.38
C GLY A 170 17.05 6.60 -0.53
N ILE A 171 17.11 6.44 0.80
CA ILE A 171 15.93 6.62 1.69
C ILE A 171 15.75 8.07 2.16
N PRO A 172 16.79 8.86 2.44
CA PRO A 172 16.60 10.25 2.79
C PRO A 172 15.73 10.99 1.76
N GLY A 173 14.88 11.89 2.26
CA GLY A 173 13.90 12.59 1.43
C GLY A 173 12.58 11.83 1.20
N MET A 174 12.47 10.55 1.55
CA MET A 174 11.16 9.89 1.63
C MET A 174 10.29 10.54 2.70
N ARG A 175 8.98 10.46 2.52
CA ARG A 175 8.01 10.89 3.53
C ARG A 175 7.21 9.72 4.04
N GLU A 176 6.82 9.75 5.32
CA GLU A 176 5.96 8.72 5.93
C GLU A 176 4.71 8.48 5.10
N GLY A 177 4.35 7.21 4.92
CA GLY A 177 3.28 6.75 4.02
C GLY A 177 3.71 6.61 2.56
N GLY A 178 4.98 6.90 2.23
CA GLY A 178 5.54 6.76 0.89
C GLY A 178 6.04 5.36 0.57
N ARG A 179 6.09 5.04 -0.73
CA ARG A 179 6.71 3.83 -1.28
C ARG A 179 7.76 4.23 -2.31
N ARG A 180 8.96 3.66 -2.21
CA ARG A 180 10.08 3.94 -3.11
C ARG A 180 10.70 2.66 -3.63
N LEU A 181 11.01 2.65 -4.93
CA LEU A 181 11.88 1.67 -5.56
C LEU A 181 13.32 2.16 -5.44
N LEU A 182 14.21 1.27 -4.98
CA LEU A 182 15.66 1.44 -5.06
C LEU A 182 16.25 0.27 -5.84
N ILE A 183 17.11 0.55 -6.84
CA ILE A 183 17.95 -0.47 -7.47
C ILE A 183 19.37 -0.12 -7.11
N VAL A 184 19.97 -0.98 -6.30
CA VAL A 184 21.25 -0.76 -5.63
C VAL A 184 22.32 -1.59 -6.33
N PRO A 185 23.29 -0.96 -7.01
CA PRO A 185 24.39 -1.70 -7.62
C PRO A 185 25.30 -2.30 -6.53
N PRO A 186 26.11 -3.32 -6.85
CA PRO A 186 26.94 -4.04 -5.88
C PRO A 186 27.80 -3.13 -4.99
N ALA A 187 28.40 -2.08 -5.57
CA ALA A 187 29.28 -1.16 -4.83
C ALA A 187 28.58 -0.39 -3.70
N LEU A 188 27.26 -0.24 -3.77
CA LEU A 188 26.42 0.39 -2.75
C LEU A 188 25.62 -0.63 -1.92
N GLY A 189 25.79 -1.92 -2.24
CA GLY A 189 25.20 -3.07 -1.54
C GLY A 189 26.25 -3.86 -0.77
N TYR A 190 26.39 -5.15 -1.11
CA TYR A 190 27.31 -6.08 -0.44
C TYR A 190 28.63 -6.31 -1.22
N GLY A 191 28.81 -5.68 -2.38
CA GLY A 191 30.05 -5.73 -3.16
C GLY A 191 30.37 -7.12 -3.69
N ALA A 192 31.68 -7.44 -3.70
CA ALA A 192 32.20 -8.71 -4.21
C ALA A 192 32.07 -9.88 -3.22
N THR A 193 31.45 -9.66 -2.05
CA THR A 193 31.29 -10.69 -1.02
C THR A 193 29.87 -11.24 -1.04
N ALA A 194 29.73 -12.56 -1.19
CA ALA A 194 28.42 -13.20 -1.02
C ALA A 194 27.97 -13.10 0.45
N THR A 195 26.69 -12.78 0.69
CA THR A 195 26.14 -12.59 2.02
C THR A 195 24.80 -13.33 2.14
N GLY A 196 24.81 -14.45 2.86
CA GLY A 196 23.64 -15.31 2.97
C GLY A 196 23.12 -15.75 1.58
N PRO A 197 21.85 -15.50 1.25
CA PRO A 197 21.28 -15.86 -0.05
C PRO A 197 21.66 -14.89 -1.19
N ILE A 198 22.43 -13.83 -0.90
CA ILE A 198 22.83 -12.79 -1.85
C ILE A 198 24.17 -13.18 -2.45
N ALA A 199 24.24 -13.32 -3.76
CA ALA A 199 25.47 -13.64 -4.48
C ALA A 199 26.48 -12.48 -4.44
N ALA A 200 27.75 -12.80 -4.70
CA ALA A 200 28.76 -11.77 -4.94
C ALA A 200 28.41 -10.93 -6.16
N ASN A 201 28.66 -9.64 -6.09
CA ASN A 201 28.35 -8.66 -7.15
C ASN A 201 26.86 -8.62 -7.55
N GLU A 202 25.95 -8.92 -6.62
CA GLU A 202 24.52 -8.88 -6.87
C GLU A 202 23.99 -7.44 -6.87
N THR A 203 23.17 -7.12 -7.87
CA THR A 203 22.36 -5.89 -7.86
C THR A 203 21.07 -6.17 -7.11
N LEU A 204 20.72 -5.31 -6.17
CA LEU A 204 19.59 -5.48 -5.28
C LEU A 204 18.45 -4.57 -5.68
N ILE A 205 17.24 -5.10 -5.68
CA ILE A 205 16.02 -4.35 -5.90
C ILE A 205 15.25 -4.31 -4.60
N PHE A 206 15.05 -3.11 -4.07
CA PHE A 206 14.21 -2.89 -2.90
C PHE A 206 12.95 -2.12 -3.28
N VAL A 207 11.83 -2.55 -2.74
CA VAL A 207 10.65 -1.70 -2.61
C VAL A 207 10.48 -1.44 -1.12
N VAL A 208 10.54 -0.17 -0.76
CA VAL A 208 10.52 0.29 0.64
C VAL A 208 9.26 1.10 0.88
N ASP A 209 8.50 0.70 1.90
CA ASP A 209 7.31 1.39 2.41
C ASP A 209 7.67 2.07 3.73
N LEU A 210 7.74 3.38 3.75
CA LEU A 210 8.10 4.13 4.94
C LEU A 210 6.89 4.28 5.86
N ILE A 211 6.99 3.69 7.06
CA ILE A 211 5.95 3.77 8.11
C ILE A 211 6.23 4.97 9.01
N LYS A 212 7.50 5.13 9.44
CA LYS A 212 7.88 6.22 10.36
C LYS A 212 9.29 6.71 10.06
N ALA A 213 9.47 8.02 10.04
CA ALA A 213 10.73 8.72 10.12
C ALA A 213 11.02 9.00 11.59
N GLY A 214 12.15 8.48 12.10
CA GLY A 214 12.53 8.58 13.52
C GLY A 214 13.53 9.68 13.79
#